data_b12fb5341b6e9e943e6f24c02f38639a
#
_entry.id   b12fb5341b6e9e943e6f24c02f38639a
#
_cell.length_a   1.000
_cell.length_b   1.000
_cell.length_c   1.000
_cell.angle_alpha   90.00
_cell.angle_beta   90.00
_cell.angle_gamma   90.00
#
_symmetry.space_group_name_H-M   'P 1'
#
loop_
_entity.id
_entity.type
_entity.pdbx_description
1 polymer ?
#
loop_
_entity_poly.entity_id
_entity_poly.type
_entity_poly.pdbx_seq_one_letter_code
_entity_poly.pdbx_strand_id
1 'polypeptide(L)'
;MWIENKIFQEDMENIAQAAYIPWEQLMHKTLFITGATGLIGFNLISALAYVSLYKNIPLKIIALVRDEEQAKERFQEILATEAPLKFVVGDLENIPPVSERIDYIIHGGSPTASRYFAEHPVETIMINLKSATHLLELARKNQSDGFLFLSSMEVYGGIHCREKVNEKHAGFVDTMVPRNSYPEVKRMVESLCACYADEYGVPAKSIRLTQTFGAGIRKGDNRVFAQFAHSAMQHEDIVMFTKGGTERDYLYTADAVSAILTVLLSGKAGEAYNAANEEAYCSIKEMAETVANLDIIKEKYNGPVSVVIDESKNDGKMYPPELYMDLDTKKLQQLGWNATRNLKEMFTRMILTMV
;
A
#
# COMPACT_ATOMS: atom_id res chain seq x y z
N MET A 1 15.90 11.05 -5.17
CA MET A 1 15.29 9.86 -5.83
C MET A 1 14.24 10.26 -6.85
N TRP A 2 13.21 11.06 -6.54
CA TRP A 2 12.16 11.37 -7.52
C TRP A 2 12.51 12.54 -8.46
N ILE A 3 13.48 13.39 -8.15
CA ILE A 3 13.98 14.44 -9.05
C ILE A 3 15.01 13.89 -10.02
N GLU A 4 15.83 12.93 -9.61
CA GLU A 4 16.96 12.42 -10.38
C GLU A 4 16.68 11.07 -11.06
N ASN A 5 15.74 10.28 -10.52
CA ASN A 5 15.40 8.98 -11.06
C ASN A 5 14.25 9.07 -12.08
N LYS A 6 14.56 8.80 -13.35
CA LYS A 6 13.61 8.87 -14.46
C LYS A 6 12.35 8.04 -14.25
N ILE A 7 12.46 6.86 -13.65
CA ILE A 7 11.30 5.97 -13.38
C ILE A 7 10.36 6.64 -12.40
N PHE A 8 10.92 7.24 -11.33
CA PHE A 8 10.12 7.94 -10.35
C PHE A 8 9.43 9.18 -10.94
N GLN A 9 10.13 9.93 -11.79
CA GLN A 9 9.54 11.07 -12.50
C GLN A 9 8.37 10.63 -13.38
N GLU A 10 8.55 9.58 -14.18
CA GLU A 10 7.50 9.02 -15.03
C GLU A 10 6.29 8.56 -14.19
N ASP A 11 6.52 7.93 -13.04
CA ASP A 11 5.43 7.49 -12.16
C ASP A 11 4.64 8.68 -11.61
N MET A 12 5.33 9.72 -11.12
CA MET A 12 4.68 10.93 -10.61
C MET A 12 3.92 11.67 -11.71
N GLU A 13 4.50 11.74 -12.91
CA GLU A 13 3.85 12.35 -14.05
C GLU A 13 2.59 11.59 -14.49
N ASN A 14 2.67 10.26 -14.58
CA ASN A 14 1.51 9.41 -14.93
C ASN A 14 0.37 9.57 -13.92
N ILE A 15 0.68 9.57 -12.60
CA ILE A 15 -0.33 9.83 -11.57
C ILE A 15 -0.95 11.22 -11.75
N ALA A 16 -0.12 12.25 -11.96
CA ALA A 16 -0.58 13.63 -12.09
C ALA A 16 -1.39 13.90 -13.38
N GLN A 17 -1.21 13.08 -14.41
CA GLN A 17 -1.97 13.14 -15.67
C GLN A 17 -3.24 12.31 -15.66
N ALA A 18 -3.50 11.53 -14.60
CA ALA A 18 -4.69 10.68 -14.49
C ALA A 18 -5.97 11.53 -14.48
N ALA A 19 -6.68 11.57 -15.60
CA ALA A 19 -7.86 12.40 -15.79
C ALA A 19 -9.07 11.96 -14.94
N TYR A 20 -9.06 10.74 -14.42
CA TYR A 20 -10.10 10.21 -13.55
C TYR A 20 -9.95 10.65 -12.08
N ILE A 21 -8.83 11.29 -11.72
CA ILE A 21 -8.63 11.89 -10.40
C ILE A 21 -9.08 13.36 -10.46
N PRO A 22 -10.11 13.76 -9.72
CA PRO A 22 -10.62 15.13 -9.72
C PRO A 22 -9.70 16.05 -8.87
N TRP A 23 -8.53 16.37 -9.40
CA TRP A 23 -7.47 17.12 -8.73
C TRP A 23 -7.91 18.47 -8.17
N GLU A 24 -8.89 19.13 -8.81
CA GLU A 24 -9.44 20.41 -8.35
C GLU A 24 -10.06 20.35 -6.96
N GLN A 25 -10.50 19.16 -6.51
CA GLN A 25 -11.02 18.98 -5.15
C GLN A 25 -9.93 19.12 -4.07
N LEU A 26 -8.65 19.00 -4.45
CA LEU A 26 -7.52 19.19 -3.53
C LEU A 26 -7.02 20.64 -3.47
N MET A 27 -7.54 21.52 -4.29
CA MET A 27 -7.10 22.91 -4.36
C MET A 27 -7.32 23.62 -3.02
N HIS A 28 -6.24 24.15 -2.42
CA HIS A 28 -6.19 24.81 -1.11
C HIS A 28 -6.58 23.90 0.08
N LYS A 29 -6.55 22.58 -0.09
CA LYS A 29 -6.90 21.60 0.95
C LYS A 29 -5.69 21.14 1.75
N THR A 30 -5.95 20.76 2.99
CA THR A 30 -4.95 20.16 3.90
C THR A 30 -5.20 18.66 4.03
N LEU A 31 -4.20 17.86 3.69
CA LEU A 31 -4.23 16.40 3.82
C LEU A 31 -3.40 15.98 5.02
N PHE A 32 -3.97 15.17 5.91
CA PHE A 32 -3.26 14.52 7.02
C PHE A 32 -3.01 13.05 6.69
N ILE A 33 -1.74 12.64 6.71
CA ILE A 33 -1.32 11.31 6.25
C ILE A 33 -0.58 10.59 7.37
N THR A 34 -1.04 9.40 7.73
CA THR A 34 -0.31 8.48 8.62
C THR A 34 0.31 7.33 7.84
N GLY A 35 1.38 6.74 8.38
CA GLY A 35 2.17 5.76 7.63
C GLY A 35 3.04 6.41 6.55
N ALA A 36 3.33 7.69 6.69
CA ALA A 36 3.98 8.56 5.73
C ALA A 36 5.33 8.03 5.22
N THR A 37 6.18 7.50 6.09
CA THR A 37 7.52 6.99 5.73
C THR A 37 7.53 5.56 5.17
N GLY A 38 6.38 4.88 5.14
CA GLY A 38 6.20 3.58 4.51
C GLY A 38 6.25 3.66 2.98
N LEU A 39 6.25 2.50 2.31
CA LEU A 39 6.32 2.44 0.83
C LEU A 39 5.19 3.25 0.16
N ILE A 40 3.94 2.97 0.54
CA ILE A 40 2.77 3.64 -0.06
C ILE A 40 2.72 5.11 0.36
N GLY A 41 2.94 5.42 1.66
CA GLY A 41 2.92 6.80 2.17
C GLY A 41 3.97 7.69 1.51
N PHE A 42 5.18 7.17 1.29
CA PHE A 42 6.24 7.88 0.60
C PHE A 42 5.86 8.22 -0.86
N ASN A 43 5.36 7.23 -1.60
CA ASN A 43 4.92 7.45 -2.99
C ASN A 43 3.72 8.40 -3.07
N LEU A 44 2.77 8.30 -2.15
CA LEU A 44 1.61 9.16 -2.07
C LEU A 44 2.00 10.63 -1.81
N ILE A 45 2.87 10.87 -0.82
CA ILE A 45 3.37 12.22 -0.51
C ILE A 45 4.17 12.76 -1.69
N SER A 46 4.99 11.93 -2.34
CA SER A 46 5.73 12.31 -3.55
C SER A 46 4.80 12.75 -4.68
N ALA A 47 3.72 12.01 -4.94
CA ALA A 47 2.73 12.36 -5.95
C ALA A 47 1.99 13.67 -5.64
N LEU A 48 1.56 13.85 -4.38
CA LEU A 48 0.90 15.08 -3.95
C LEU A 48 1.83 16.30 -4.02
N ALA A 49 3.10 16.14 -3.64
CA ALA A 49 4.12 17.17 -3.78
C ALA A 49 4.36 17.53 -5.25
N TYR A 50 4.48 16.52 -6.13
CA TYR A 50 4.62 16.71 -7.57
C TYR A 50 3.44 17.49 -8.16
N VAL A 51 2.21 17.11 -7.82
CA VAL A 51 0.99 17.77 -8.30
C VAL A 51 0.93 19.23 -7.82
N SER A 52 1.29 19.48 -6.57
CA SER A 52 1.34 20.84 -6.03
C SER A 52 2.34 21.72 -6.77
N LEU A 53 3.54 21.21 -7.06
CA LEU A 53 4.62 21.96 -7.69
C LEU A 53 4.44 22.15 -9.20
N TYR A 54 3.95 21.12 -9.90
CA TYR A 54 4.00 21.09 -11.38
C TYR A 54 2.63 21.14 -12.06
N LYS A 55 1.52 20.99 -11.30
CA LYS A 55 0.14 21.06 -11.86
C LYS A 55 -0.67 22.25 -11.33
N ASN A 56 -0.04 23.16 -10.59
CA ASN A 56 -0.69 24.34 -10.00
C ASN A 56 -1.91 23.97 -9.14
N ILE A 57 -1.83 22.90 -8.38
CA ILE A 57 -2.82 22.50 -7.38
C ILE A 57 -2.25 22.80 -5.98
N PRO A 58 -2.39 24.03 -5.48
CA PRO A 58 -1.89 24.35 -4.15
C PRO A 58 -2.65 23.55 -3.09
N LEU A 59 -1.91 22.81 -2.28
CA LEU A 59 -2.42 22.00 -1.17
C LEU A 59 -1.43 22.03 -0.01
N LYS A 60 -1.78 21.45 1.13
CA LYS A 60 -0.88 21.25 2.26
C LYS A 60 -0.84 19.78 2.65
N ILE A 61 0.36 19.28 2.96
CA ILE A 61 0.57 17.89 3.39
C ILE A 61 1.09 17.91 4.82
N ILE A 62 0.36 17.30 5.73
CA ILE A 62 0.79 17.08 7.12
C ILE A 62 1.02 15.57 7.27
N ALA A 63 2.26 15.17 7.52
CA ALA A 63 2.65 13.78 7.65
C ALA A 63 2.96 13.45 9.11
N LEU A 64 2.23 12.48 9.70
CA LEU A 64 2.53 11.93 11.02
C LEU A 64 3.75 11.02 10.91
N VAL A 65 4.80 11.31 11.66
CA VAL A 65 6.07 10.59 11.67
C VAL A 65 6.52 10.32 13.11
N ARG A 66 7.11 9.14 13.36
CA ARG A 66 7.62 8.78 14.69
C ARG A 66 9.01 9.37 14.95
N ASP A 67 9.80 9.46 13.90
CA ASP A 67 11.18 9.93 13.92
C ASP A 67 11.34 10.98 12.82
N GLU A 68 11.54 12.22 13.25
CA GLU A 68 11.64 13.37 12.34
C GLU A 68 12.90 13.32 11.48
N GLU A 69 14.02 12.87 12.05
CA GLU A 69 15.29 12.82 11.33
C GLU A 69 15.25 11.75 10.23
N GLN A 70 14.71 10.56 10.52
CA GLN A 70 14.46 9.55 9.49
C GLN A 70 13.47 10.03 8.43
N ALA A 71 12.47 10.81 8.82
CA ALA A 71 11.54 11.38 7.87
C ALA A 71 12.22 12.44 6.98
N LYS A 72 13.04 13.32 7.56
CA LYS A 72 13.83 14.30 6.80
C LYS A 72 14.77 13.62 5.80
N GLU A 73 15.46 12.57 6.21
CA GLU A 73 16.29 11.77 5.32
C GLU A 73 15.46 11.15 4.17
N ARG A 74 14.31 10.55 4.51
CA ARG A 74 13.41 9.90 3.52
C ARG A 74 12.86 10.87 2.50
N PHE A 75 12.53 12.08 2.91
CA PHE A 75 11.91 13.11 2.09
C PHE A 75 12.86 14.25 1.70
N GLN A 76 14.18 14.08 1.85
CA GLN A 76 15.18 15.13 1.64
C GLN A 76 15.04 15.86 0.30
N GLU A 77 14.78 15.14 -0.79
CA GLU A 77 14.62 15.73 -2.12
C GLU A 77 13.33 16.56 -2.23
N ILE A 78 12.25 16.13 -1.57
CA ILE A 78 11.00 16.88 -1.51
C ILE A 78 11.18 18.14 -0.67
N LEU A 79 11.84 18.01 0.49
CA LEU A 79 12.12 19.15 1.40
C LEU A 79 13.09 20.16 0.80
N ALA A 80 13.91 19.77 -0.19
CA ALA A 80 14.77 20.67 -0.94
C ALA A 80 14.00 21.54 -1.98
N THR A 81 12.70 21.26 -2.16
CA THR A 81 11.80 22.04 -3.02
C THR A 81 10.86 22.90 -2.17
N GLU A 82 10.02 23.72 -2.84
CA GLU A 82 8.94 24.46 -2.18
C GLU A 82 7.68 23.60 -1.92
N ALA A 83 7.83 22.27 -1.91
CA ALA A 83 6.70 21.37 -1.67
C ALA A 83 6.08 21.58 -0.29
N PRO A 84 4.75 21.61 -0.18
CA PRO A 84 4.04 21.99 1.05
C PRO A 84 3.95 20.82 2.05
N LEU A 85 5.09 20.23 2.43
CA LEU A 85 5.20 19.10 3.35
C LEU A 85 5.63 19.57 4.74
N LYS A 86 4.82 19.23 5.75
CA LYS A 86 5.09 19.47 7.17
C LYS A 86 5.03 18.16 7.94
N PHE A 87 5.97 17.94 8.86
CA PHE A 87 5.91 16.80 9.78
C PHE A 87 5.23 17.17 11.09
N VAL A 88 4.46 16.22 11.62
CA VAL A 88 3.97 16.19 13.00
C VAL A 88 4.59 14.97 13.65
N VAL A 89 5.37 15.19 14.71
CA VAL A 89 6.08 14.11 15.41
C VAL A 89 5.17 13.50 16.45
N GLY A 90 4.91 12.21 16.30
CA GLY A 90 4.06 11.42 17.18
C GLY A 90 3.88 10.00 16.64
N ASP A 91 3.21 9.18 17.41
CA ASP A 91 2.88 7.82 17.01
C ASP A 91 1.35 7.62 16.87
N LEU A 92 0.95 6.43 16.43
CA LEU A 92 -0.45 6.09 16.21
C LEU A 92 -1.25 5.95 17.52
N GLU A 93 -0.60 5.75 18.65
CA GLU A 93 -1.26 5.66 19.95
C GLU A 93 -1.44 7.04 20.59
N ASN A 94 -0.56 8.00 20.23
CA ASN A 94 -0.53 9.35 20.76
C ASN A 94 -0.35 10.36 19.61
N ILE A 95 -1.40 10.52 18.80
CA ILE A 95 -1.42 11.50 17.72
C ILE A 95 -1.53 12.91 18.31
N PRO A 96 -0.52 13.79 18.10
CA PRO A 96 -0.57 15.13 18.65
C PRO A 96 -1.70 15.95 18.03
N PRO A 97 -2.23 16.95 18.76
CA PRO A 97 -3.22 17.87 18.21
C PRO A 97 -2.64 18.65 17.03
N VAL A 98 -3.42 18.77 15.97
CA VAL A 98 -3.10 19.58 14.79
C VAL A 98 -3.98 20.81 14.82
N SER A 99 -3.38 21.99 14.77
CA SER A 99 -4.09 23.28 14.86
C SER A 99 -4.77 23.69 13.55
N GLU A 100 -4.24 23.20 12.44
CA GLU A 100 -4.79 23.45 11.11
C GLU A 100 -6.09 22.65 10.90
N ARG A 101 -7.02 23.20 10.15
CA ARG A 101 -8.17 22.42 9.66
C ARG A 101 -7.67 21.33 8.73
N ILE A 102 -8.14 20.12 8.95
CA ILE A 102 -7.84 18.95 8.12
C ILE A 102 -9.02 18.65 7.20
N ASP A 103 -8.80 18.81 5.90
CA ASP A 103 -9.85 18.56 4.90
C ASP A 103 -9.90 17.08 4.48
N TYR A 104 -8.76 16.40 4.39
CA TYR A 104 -8.68 14.99 4.04
C TYR A 104 -7.76 14.23 4.98
N ILE A 105 -8.15 13.01 5.36
CA ILE A 105 -7.33 12.11 6.16
C ILE A 105 -7.08 10.82 5.39
N ILE A 106 -5.80 10.41 5.26
CA ILE A 106 -5.42 9.11 4.72
C ILE A 106 -4.71 8.33 5.82
N HIS A 107 -5.40 7.31 6.32
CA HIS A 107 -4.90 6.48 7.41
C HIS A 107 -4.25 5.21 6.86
N GLY A 108 -2.92 5.29 6.62
CA GLY A 108 -2.08 4.18 6.16
C GLY A 108 -1.13 3.63 7.23
N GLY A 109 -1.12 4.22 8.42
CA GLY A 109 -0.28 3.77 9.52
C GLY A 109 -0.80 2.46 10.14
N SER A 110 0.01 1.41 10.10
CA SER A 110 -0.27 0.12 10.74
C SER A 110 1.01 -0.71 10.79
N PRO A 111 1.24 -1.54 11.79
CA PRO A 111 2.20 -2.63 11.68
C PRO A 111 1.77 -3.58 10.56
N THR A 112 2.63 -3.80 9.56
CA THR A 112 2.30 -4.64 8.38
C THR A 112 3.22 -5.84 8.21
N ALA A 113 4.26 -5.97 9.03
CA ALA A 113 5.17 -7.10 8.99
C ALA A 113 4.50 -8.33 9.62
N SER A 114 4.39 -9.43 8.85
CA SER A 114 3.74 -10.67 9.31
C SER A 114 4.32 -11.20 10.63
N ARG A 115 5.62 -11.05 10.83
CA ARG A 115 6.29 -11.41 12.06
C ARG A 115 5.82 -10.58 13.24
N TYR A 116 5.63 -9.26 13.05
CA TYR A 116 5.23 -8.36 14.13
C TYR A 116 3.85 -8.72 14.68
N PHE A 117 2.84 -8.91 13.82
CA PHE A 117 1.50 -9.23 14.32
C PHE A 117 1.34 -10.68 14.79
N ALA A 118 2.27 -11.56 14.46
CA ALA A 118 2.36 -12.88 15.09
C ALA A 118 2.97 -12.82 16.50
N GLU A 119 3.97 -11.96 16.71
CA GLU A 119 4.67 -11.80 17.99
C GLU A 119 3.96 -10.79 18.93
N HIS A 120 3.22 -9.80 18.38
CA HIS A 120 2.56 -8.70 19.09
C HIS A 120 1.09 -8.54 18.68
N PRO A 121 0.24 -9.58 18.85
CA PRO A 121 -1.15 -9.53 18.36
C PRO A 121 -2.02 -8.51 19.10
N VAL A 122 -1.81 -8.32 20.42
CA VAL A 122 -2.58 -7.35 21.22
C VAL A 122 -2.26 -5.92 20.77
N GLU A 123 -0.99 -5.58 20.66
CA GLU A 123 -0.54 -4.27 20.19
C GLU A 123 -1.04 -4.00 18.76
N THR A 124 -1.05 -5.03 17.90
CA THR A 124 -1.60 -4.92 16.55
C THR A 124 -3.06 -4.50 16.56
N ILE A 125 -3.89 -5.10 17.40
CA ILE A 125 -5.30 -4.72 17.53
C ILE A 125 -5.40 -3.29 18.10
N MET A 126 -4.74 -3.02 19.22
CA MET A 126 -4.93 -1.78 19.98
C MET A 126 -4.45 -0.56 19.19
N ILE A 127 -3.29 -0.63 18.52
CA ILE A 127 -2.75 0.47 17.71
C ILE A 127 -3.73 0.81 16.57
N ASN A 128 -4.22 -0.20 15.84
CA ASN A 128 -5.13 0.04 14.71
C ASN A 128 -6.48 0.61 15.18
N LEU A 129 -7.08 0.07 16.24
CA LEU A 129 -8.38 0.55 16.73
C LEU A 129 -8.28 1.97 17.31
N LYS A 130 -7.31 2.23 18.17
CA LYS A 130 -7.14 3.55 18.81
C LYS A 130 -6.86 4.63 17.77
N SER A 131 -5.92 4.37 16.84
CA SER A 131 -5.58 5.35 15.82
C SER A 131 -6.74 5.63 14.88
N ALA A 132 -7.44 4.59 14.42
CA ALA A 132 -8.59 4.76 13.53
C ALA A 132 -9.72 5.54 14.21
N THR A 133 -10.06 5.19 15.47
CA THR A 133 -11.08 5.92 16.24
C THR A 133 -10.70 7.38 16.43
N HIS A 134 -9.43 7.67 16.82
CA HIS A 134 -8.95 9.03 16.98
C HIS A 134 -9.05 9.84 15.67
N LEU A 135 -8.64 9.25 14.55
CA LEU A 135 -8.63 9.93 13.25
C LEU A 135 -10.04 10.11 12.67
N LEU A 136 -10.95 9.16 12.89
CA LEU A 136 -12.37 9.31 12.52
C LEU A 136 -13.05 10.42 13.35
N GLU A 137 -12.75 10.50 14.65
CA GLU A 137 -13.21 11.63 15.51
C GLU A 137 -12.60 12.96 15.06
N LEU A 138 -11.33 12.98 14.64
CA LEU A 138 -10.70 14.15 14.05
C LEU A 138 -11.42 14.58 12.76
N ALA A 139 -11.71 13.63 11.87
CA ALA A 139 -12.47 13.89 10.65
C ALA A 139 -13.86 14.46 10.95
N ARG A 140 -14.57 13.87 11.93
CA ARG A 140 -15.89 14.35 12.36
C ARG A 140 -15.84 15.78 12.90
N LYS A 141 -14.89 16.08 13.80
CA LYS A 141 -14.74 17.42 14.40
C LYS A 141 -14.33 18.50 13.40
N ASN A 142 -13.47 18.16 12.45
CA ASN A 142 -13.04 19.06 11.38
C ASN A 142 -14.08 19.21 10.27
N GLN A 143 -15.13 18.38 10.24
CA GLN A 143 -16.02 18.25 9.09
C GLN A 143 -15.20 18.03 7.82
N SER A 144 -14.29 17.05 7.87
CA SER A 144 -13.38 16.72 6.77
C SER A 144 -14.15 16.30 5.53
N ASP A 145 -13.65 16.68 4.36
CA ASP A 145 -14.25 16.37 3.05
C ASP A 145 -14.06 14.90 2.66
N GLY A 146 -13.09 14.20 3.30
CA GLY A 146 -12.87 12.78 3.09
C GLY A 146 -11.95 12.13 4.10
N PHE A 147 -12.23 10.85 4.35
CA PHE A 147 -11.39 9.96 5.15
C PHE A 147 -11.18 8.67 4.36
N LEU A 148 -9.93 8.22 4.23
CA LEU A 148 -9.61 6.95 3.58
C LEU A 148 -8.75 6.07 4.50
N PHE A 149 -9.25 4.87 4.76
CA PHE A 149 -8.51 3.83 5.47
C PHE A 149 -7.82 2.88 4.48
N LEU A 150 -6.50 2.72 4.61
CA LEU A 150 -5.77 1.69 3.86
C LEU A 150 -5.95 0.33 4.54
N SER A 151 -6.90 -0.41 4.00
CA SER A 151 -7.19 -1.79 4.39
C SER A 151 -6.31 -2.77 3.61
N SER A 152 -6.63 -4.04 3.62
CA SER A 152 -5.83 -5.12 3.03
C SER A 152 -6.70 -6.21 2.46
N MET A 153 -6.20 -6.94 1.45
CA MET A 153 -6.81 -8.18 0.97
C MET A 153 -6.97 -9.24 2.09
N GLU A 154 -6.20 -9.16 3.17
CA GLU A 154 -6.29 -10.11 4.28
C GLU A 154 -7.65 -10.08 5.00
N VAL A 155 -8.45 -9.03 4.83
CA VAL A 155 -9.84 -8.99 5.34
C VAL A 155 -10.73 -10.11 4.78
N TYR A 156 -10.38 -10.66 3.63
CA TYR A 156 -11.12 -11.76 3.03
C TYR A 156 -10.89 -13.11 3.75
N GLY A 157 -9.80 -13.24 4.51
CA GLY A 157 -9.46 -14.50 5.17
C GLY A 157 -9.03 -15.60 4.21
N GLY A 158 -9.27 -16.84 4.56
CA GLY A 158 -8.95 -18.00 3.74
C GLY A 158 -9.91 -18.13 2.55
N ILE A 159 -9.40 -17.89 1.34
CA ILE A 159 -10.09 -18.16 0.08
C ILE A 159 -9.41 -19.37 -0.57
N HIS A 160 -10.17 -20.43 -0.78
CA HIS A 160 -9.68 -21.71 -1.29
C HIS A 160 -10.33 -22.09 -2.64
N CYS A 161 -11.11 -21.21 -3.23
CA CYS A 161 -11.66 -21.35 -4.58
C CYS A 161 -11.02 -20.34 -5.54
N ARG A 162 -10.89 -20.74 -6.82
CA ARG A 162 -10.33 -19.86 -7.87
C ARG A 162 -11.42 -18.99 -8.50
N GLU A 163 -12.20 -18.32 -7.65
CA GLU A 163 -13.21 -17.36 -8.08
C GLU A 163 -12.77 -15.95 -7.75
N LYS A 164 -13.15 -14.98 -8.58
CA LYS A 164 -12.85 -13.59 -8.31
C LYS A 164 -13.55 -13.11 -7.04
N VAL A 165 -12.76 -12.47 -6.18
CA VAL A 165 -13.17 -12.00 -4.86
C VAL A 165 -13.58 -10.53 -4.95
N ASN A 166 -14.87 -10.24 -4.96
CA ASN A 166 -15.38 -8.87 -4.88
C ASN A 166 -15.57 -8.42 -3.41
N GLU A 167 -15.92 -7.16 -3.22
CA GLU A 167 -15.99 -6.54 -1.88
C GLU A 167 -17.08 -7.12 -0.97
N LYS A 168 -18.01 -7.92 -1.50
CA LYS A 168 -19.06 -8.59 -0.73
C LYS A 168 -18.64 -9.98 -0.21
N HIS A 169 -17.51 -10.51 -0.65
CA HIS A 169 -17.02 -11.78 -0.15
C HIS A 169 -16.58 -11.69 1.31
N ALA A 170 -16.86 -12.74 2.07
CA ALA A 170 -16.41 -12.89 3.44
C ALA A 170 -15.93 -14.35 3.64
N GLY A 171 -14.62 -14.52 3.64
CA GLY A 171 -14.01 -15.80 3.96
C GLY A 171 -13.84 -15.98 5.47
N PHE A 172 -13.51 -17.20 5.87
CA PHE A 172 -13.32 -17.53 7.27
C PHE A 172 -11.98 -16.97 7.79
N VAL A 173 -12.05 -16.35 8.95
CA VAL A 173 -10.88 -16.00 9.78
C VAL A 173 -11.14 -16.58 11.16
N ASP A 174 -10.27 -17.46 11.64
CA ASP A 174 -10.37 -18.01 12.99
C ASP A 174 -9.91 -16.97 14.00
N THR A 175 -10.86 -16.41 14.75
CA THR A 175 -10.61 -15.37 15.75
C THR A 175 -9.82 -15.86 16.96
N MET A 176 -9.74 -17.19 17.15
CA MET A 176 -8.98 -17.79 18.27
C MET A 176 -7.51 -18.02 17.93
N VAL A 177 -7.10 -17.76 16.69
CA VAL A 177 -5.70 -17.81 16.26
C VAL A 177 -5.08 -16.42 16.37
N PRO A 178 -4.13 -16.17 17.31
CA PRO A 178 -3.58 -14.82 17.54
C PRO A 178 -2.96 -14.15 16.30
N ARG A 179 -2.39 -14.93 15.39
CA ARG A 179 -1.84 -14.41 14.13
C ARG A 179 -2.90 -13.69 13.26
N ASN A 180 -4.17 -14.03 13.46
CA ASN A 180 -5.29 -13.42 12.71
C ASN A 180 -5.74 -12.07 13.30
N SER A 181 -5.06 -11.55 14.34
CA SER A 181 -5.28 -10.21 14.88
C SER A 181 -5.26 -9.11 13.81
N TYR A 182 -4.40 -9.24 12.80
CA TYR A 182 -4.27 -8.26 11.71
C TYR A 182 -5.50 -8.25 10.77
N PRO A 183 -5.93 -9.35 10.13
CA PRO A 183 -7.15 -9.33 9.32
C PRO A 183 -8.39 -8.94 10.13
N GLU A 184 -8.51 -9.40 11.38
CA GLU A 184 -9.66 -9.06 12.22
C GLU A 184 -9.72 -7.56 12.55
N VAL A 185 -8.60 -6.95 12.94
CA VAL A 185 -8.62 -5.51 13.22
C VAL A 185 -8.85 -4.69 11.95
N LYS A 186 -8.36 -5.12 10.79
CA LYS A 186 -8.66 -4.47 9.51
C LYS A 186 -10.17 -4.49 9.22
N ARG A 187 -10.84 -5.63 9.42
CA ARG A 187 -12.32 -5.74 9.34
C ARG A 187 -13.02 -4.79 10.31
N MET A 188 -12.56 -4.74 11.57
CA MET A 188 -13.14 -3.87 12.58
C MET A 188 -13.02 -2.39 12.20
N VAL A 189 -11.87 -1.97 11.69
CA VAL A 189 -11.69 -0.56 11.25
C VAL A 189 -12.53 -0.24 10.01
N GLU A 190 -12.68 -1.17 9.04
CA GLU A 190 -13.64 -0.99 7.93
C GLU A 190 -15.06 -0.80 8.45
N SER A 191 -15.47 -1.61 9.43
CA SER A 191 -16.79 -1.47 10.09
C SER A 191 -16.93 -0.12 10.79
N LEU A 192 -15.90 0.36 11.49
CA LEU A 192 -15.90 1.71 12.08
C LEU A 192 -16.07 2.78 11.00
N CYS A 193 -15.36 2.70 9.88
CA CYS A 193 -15.51 3.64 8.77
C CYS A 193 -16.95 3.69 8.26
N ALA A 194 -17.58 2.53 8.08
CA ALA A 194 -18.97 2.43 7.66
C ALA A 194 -19.94 3.01 8.70
N CYS A 195 -19.72 2.72 9.99
CA CYS A 195 -20.54 3.26 11.08
C CYS A 195 -20.41 4.79 11.19
N TYR A 196 -19.19 5.34 11.11
CA TYR A 196 -19.00 6.79 11.13
C TYR A 196 -19.62 7.50 9.92
N ALA A 197 -19.65 6.82 8.78
CA ALA A 197 -20.33 7.35 7.59
C ALA A 197 -21.85 7.38 7.76
N ASP A 198 -22.43 6.31 8.32
CA ASP A 198 -23.87 6.18 8.52
C ASP A 198 -24.39 7.08 9.65
N GLU A 199 -23.73 7.03 10.82
CA GLU A 199 -24.22 7.69 12.06
C GLU A 199 -23.88 9.18 12.09
N TYR A 200 -22.68 9.56 11.62
CA TYR A 200 -22.17 10.93 11.77
C TYR A 200 -21.94 11.66 10.44
N GLY A 201 -22.22 11.01 9.30
CA GLY A 201 -22.00 11.61 7.99
C GLY A 201 -20.53 11.87 7.63
N VAL A 202 -19.59 11.24 8.32
CA VAL A 202 -18.17 11.34 7.97
C VAL A 202 -17.94 10.66 6.62
N PRO A 203 -17.32 11.32 5.60
CA PRO A 203 -17.12 10.71 4.29
C PRO A 203 -15.99 9.67 4.31
N ALA A 204 -16.12 8.65 5.19
CA ALA A 204 -15.14 7.61 5.40
C ALA A 204 -15.31 6.47 4.38
N LYS A 205 -14.18 5.99 3.86
CA LYS A 205 -14.08 4.91 2.87
C LYS A 205 -12.90 4.01 3.21
N SER A 206 -12.90 2.80 2.65
CA SER A 206 -11.79 1.86 2.79
C SER A 206 -11.28 1.41 1.42
N ILE A 207 -9.97 1.19 1.29
CA ILE A 207 -9.37 0.58 0.11
C ILE A 207 -8.62 -0.68 0.52
N ARG A 208 -8.99 -1.82 -0.09
CA ARG A 208 -8.39 -3.14 0.16
C ARG A 208 -7.26 -3.36 -0.84
N LEU A 209 -6.06 -3.05 -0.39
CA LEU A 209 -4.87 -3.22 -1.22
C LEU A 209 -4.40 -4.67 -1.20
N THR A 210 -4.04 -5.19 -2.37
CA THR A 210 -3.26 -6.42 -2.48
C THR A 210 -1.78 -6.15 -2.16
N GLN A 211 -0.93 -7.17 -2.28
CA GLN A 211 0.51 -6.98 -2.11
C GLN A 211 1.06 -5.95 -3.10
N THR A 212 1.50 -4.81 -2.55
CA THR A 212 1.97 -3.67 -3.32
C THR A 212 3.49 -3.57 -3.24
N PHE A 213 4.12 -3.45 -4.41
CA PHE A 213 5.55 -3.24 -4.53
C PHE A 213 5.90 -2.43 -5.80
N GLY A 214 7.12 -1.92 -5.87
CA GLY A 214 7.58 -1.13 -7.00
C GLY A 214 8.63 -0.09 -6.61
N ALA A 215 8.64 1.03 -7.31
CA ALA A 215 9.56 2.13 -7.01
C ALA A 215 9.37 2.65 -5.58
N GLY A 216 10.49 2.99 -4.92
CA GLY A 216 10.49 3.48 -3.53
C GLY A 216 10.64 2.41 -2.46
N ILE A 217 10.76 1.13 -2.83
CA ILE A 217 11.10 0.05 -1.89
C ILE A 217 12.45 0.33 -1.21
N ARG A 218 12.54 0.01 0.08
CA ARG A 218 13.80 0.15 0.83
C ARG A 218 14.74 -1.01 0.52
N LYS A 219 16.04 -0.77 0.50
CA LYS A 219 17.07 -1.82 0.32
C LYS A 219 16.95 -3.00 1.29
N GLY A 220 16.49 -2.78 2.51
CA GLY A 220 16.30 -3.82 3.54
C GLY A 220 14.92 -4.48 3.55
N ASP A 221 14.10 -4.30 2.51
CA ASP A 221 12.80 -4.99 2.42
C ASP A 221 13.03 -6.49 2.29
N ASN A 222 12.39 -7.27 3.17
CA ASN A 222 12.55 -8.73 3.26
C ASN A 222 11.33 -9.51 2.79
N ARG A 223 10.36 -8.86 2.16
CA ARG A 223 9.20 -9.54 1.56
C ARG A 223 9.66 -10.37 0.36
N VAL A 224 8.89 -11.42 0.06
CA VAL A 224 9.27 -12.44 -0.93
C VAL A 224 9.69 -11.87 -2.29
N PHE A 225 8.96 -10.90 -2.82
CA PHE A 225 9.29 -10.26 -4.09
C PHE A 225 10.62 -9.49 -4.03
N ALA A 226 10.93 -8.84 -2.90
CA ALA A 226 12.21 -8.15 -2.72
C ALA A 226 13.37 -9.15 -2.57
N GLN A 227 13.16 -10.26 -1.85
CA GLN A 227 14.15 -11.33 -1.76
C GLN A 227 14.49 -11.91 -3.13
N PHE A 228 13.47 -12.21 -3.96
CA PHE A 228 13.69 -12.71 -5.32
C PHE A 228 14.48 -11.73 -6.19
N ALA A 229 14.13 -10.44 -6.11
CA ALA A 229 14.88 -9.41 -6.83
C ALA A 229 16.34 -9.31 -6.35
N HIS A 230 16.57 -9.35 -5.02
CA HIS A 230 17.92 -9.31 -4.47
C HIS A 230 18.78 -10.50 -4.92
N SER A 231 18.24 -11.73 -4.83
CA SER A 231 18.95 -12.93 -5.31
C SER A 231 19.32 -12.79 -6.80
N ALA A 232 18.36 -12.39 -7.62
CA ALA A 232 18.62 -12.21 -9.05
C ALA A 232 19.65 -11.10 -9.35
N MET A 233 19.62 -9.98 -8.64
CA MET A 233 20.60 -8.89 -8.77
C MET A 233 22.01 -9.30 -8.32
N GLN A 234 22.13 -10.24 -7.38
CA GLN A 234 23.40 -10.79 -6.91
C GLN A 234 23.89 -11.98 -7.75
N HIS A 235 23.15 -12.33 -8.80
CA HIS A 235 23.39 -13.52 -9.63
C HIS A 235 23.40 -14.81 -8.80
N GLU A 236 22.50 -14.89 -7.82
CA GLU A 236 22.28 -16.05 -6.98
C GLU A 236 20.95 -16.74 -7.37
N ASP A 237 20.89 -18.06 -7.13
CA ASP A 237 19.66 -18.80 -7.35
C ASP A 237 18.52 -18.27 -6.47
N ILE A 238 17.32 -18.19 -7.01
CA ILE A 238 16.11 -17.89 -6.25
C ILE A 238 15.65 -19.16 -5.54
N VAL A 239 15.92 -19.24 -4.23
CA VAL A 239 15.57 -20.43 -3.43
C VAL A 239 14.18 -20.26 -2.82
N MET A 240 13.28 -21.20 -3.13
CA MET A 240 11.93 -21.27 -2.59
C MET A 240 11.85 -22.43 -1.58
N PHE A 241 11.28 -22.18 -0.40
CA PHE A 241 11.13 -23.22 0.66
C PHE A 241 9.77 -23.93 0.62
N THR A 242 8.94 -23.64 -0.38
CA THR A 242 7.66 -24.28 -0.67
C THR A 242 7.53 -24.45 -2.19
N LYS A 243 6.54 -25.21 -2.63
CA LYS A 243 6.22 -25.36 -4.07
C LYS A 243 5.75 -24.06 -4.73
N GLY A 244 5.42 -23.04 -3.94
CA GLY A 244 5.01 -21.74 -4.42
C GLY A 244 3.64 -21.70 -5.06
N GLY A 245 2.71 -22.57 -4.63
CA GLY A 245 1.38 -22.69 -5.21
C GLY A 245 0.37 -21.62 -4.75
N THR A 246 0.71 -20.79 -3.76
CA THR A 246 -0.15 -19.64 -3.41
C THR A 246 -0.22 -18.66 -4.57
N GLU A 247 -1.44 -18.34 -5.01
CA GLU A 247 -1.74 -17.42 -6.11
C GLU A 247 -2.40 -16.15 -5.59
N ARG A 248 -1.98 -14.98 -6.09
CA ARG A 248 -2.59 -13.69 -5.75
C ARG A 248 -2.27 -12.62 -6.79
N ASP A 249 -3.06 -11.55 -6.76
CA ASP A 249 -2.74 -10.33 -7.47
C ASP A 249 -1.60 -9.57 -6.78
N TYR A 250 -0.94 -8.76 -7.59
CA TYR A 250 0.02 -7.77 -7.13
C TYR A 250 -0.36 -6.39 -7.66
N LEU A 251 0.18 -5.34 -7.04
CA LEU A 251 -0.12 -3.96 -7.43
C LEU A 251 1.16 -3.12 -7.44
N TYR A 252 1.34 -2.35 -8.50
CA TYR A 252 2.47 -1.42 -8.59
C TYR A 252 2.25 -0.20 -7.67
N THR A 253 3.33 0.35 -7.10
CA THR A 253 3.24 1.48 -6.15
C THR A 253 2.53 2.70 -6.72
N ALA A 254 2.80 3.07 -7.97
CA ALA A 254 2.13 4.22 -8.61
C ALA A 254 0.64 3.95 -8.87
N ASP A 255 0.27 2.72 -9.26
CA ASP A 255 -1.13 2.32 -9.43
C ASP A 255 -1.87 2.31 -8.09
N ALA A 256 -1.20 1.88 -7.00
CA ALA A 256 -1.77 1.96 -5.66
C ALA A 256 -2.05 3.41 -5.24
N VAL A 257 -1.12 4.34 -5.51
CA VAL A 257 -1.30 5.77 -5.20
C VAL A 257 -2.47 6.37 -5.98
N SER A 258 -2.56 6.11 -7.28
CA SER A 258 -3.68 6.60 -8.09
C SER A 258 -5.01 6.00 -7.65
N ALA A 259 -5.06 4.71 -7.25
CA ALA A 259 -6.24 4.07 -6.67
C ALA A 259 -6.67 4.74 -5.34
N ILE A 260 -5.71 4.99 -4.45
CA ILE A 260 -5.92 5.67 -3.16
C ILE A 260 -6.56 7.05 -3.38
N LEU A 261 -6.00 7.86 -4.28
CA LEU A 261 -6.52 9.20 -4.58
C LEU A 261 -7.90 9.13 -5.25
N THR A 262 -8.12 8.18 -6.15
CA THR A 262 -9.43 7.96 -6.78
C THR A 262 -10.50 7.62 -5.76
N VAL A 263 -10.22 6.66 -4.86
CA VAL A 263 -11.21 6.28 -3.82
C VAL A 263 -11.42 7.41 -2.82
N LEU A 264 -10.37 8.13 -2.42
CA LEU A 264 -10.51 9.27 -1.50
C LEU A 264 -11.47 10.31 -2.05
N LEU A 265 -11.30 10.69 -3.33
CA LEU A 265 -11.99 11.83 -3.94
C LEU A 265 -13.32 11.46 -4.61
N SER A 266 -13.45 10.25 -5.16
CA SER A 266 -14.60 9.82 -5.94
C SER A 266 -15.36 8.63 -5.36
N GLY A 267 -14.80 7.93 -4.36
CA GLY A 267 -15.45 6.79 -3.72
C GLY A 267 -16.67 7.20 -2.89
N LYS A 268 -17.63 6.30 -2.75
CA LYS A 268 -18.82 6.50 -1.94
C LYS A 268 -18.52 6.26 -0.45
N ALA A 269 -19.00 7.14 0.41
CA ALA A 269 -18.88 7.02 1.86
C ALA A 269 -19.48 5.70 2.37
N GLY A 270 -18.86 5.11 3.38
CA GLY A 270 -19.28 3.83 3.97
C GLY A 270 -18.92 2.59 3.15
N GLU A 271 -18.22 2.74 2.01
CA GLU A 271 -17.91 1.62 1.13
C GLU A 271 -16.42 1.27 1.09
N ALA A 272 -16.13 -0.01 0.80
CA ALA A 272 -14.79 -0.51 0.53
C ALA A 272 -14.59 -0.75 -0.98
N TYR A 273 -13.32 -0.68 -1.44
CA TYR A 273 -12.92 -0.87 -2.83
C TYR A 273 -11.69 -1.77 -2.91
N ASN A 274 -11.73 -2.79 -3.77
CA ASN A 274 -10.55 -3.58 -4.09
C ASN A 274 -9.60 -2.81 -4.99
N ALA A 275 -8.30 -2.90 -4.71
CA ALA A 275 -7.25 -2.36 -5.55
C ALA A 275 -6.17 -3.41 -5.80
N ALA A 276 -6.13 -3.93 -7.01
CA ALA A 276 -5.23 -4.97 -7.49
C ALA A 276 -5.00 -4.80 -8.99
N ASN A 277 -3.96 -5.42 -9.51
CA ASN A 277 -3.80 -5.58 -10.95
C ASN A 277 -4.13 -7.03 -11.34
N GLU A 278 -5.28 -7.22 -11.98
CA GLU A 278 -5.76 -8.53 -12.42
C GLU A 278 -4.80 -9.20 -13.44
N GLU A 279 -4.03 -8.41 -14.22
CA GLU A 279 -3.01 -8.91 -15.13
C GLU A 279 -1.72 -9.37 -14.43
N ALA A 280 -1.56 -9.03 -13.15
CA ALA A 280 -0.44 -9.44 -12.32
C ALA A 280 -0.80 -10.61 -11.38
N TYR A 281 -1.95 -11.27 -11.60
CA TYR A 281 -2.31 -12.48 -10.86
C TYR A 281 -1.37 -13.61 -11.23
N CYS A 282 -0.67 -14.17 -10.25
CA CYS A 282 0.25 -15.27 -10.46
C CYS A 282 0.54 -16.03 -9.16
N SER A 283 1.09 -17.22 -9.31
CA SER A 283 1.66 -17.99 -8.20
C SER A 283 3.02 -17.42 -7.76
N ILE A 284 3.43 -17.73 -6.54
CA ILE A 284 4.79 -17.39 -6.05
C ILE A 284 5.88 -18.01 -6.97
N LYS A 285 5.61 -19.21 -7.50
CA LYS A 285 6.53 -19.88 -8.43
C LYS A 285 6.65 -19.11 -9.75
N GLU A 286 5.54 -18.76 -10.38
CA GLU A 286 5.53 -17.97 -11.62
C GLU A 286 6.19 -16.59 -11.42
N MET A 287 6.01 -15.99 -10.25
CA MET A 287 6.70 -14.76 -9.89
C MET A 287 8.22 -14.97 -9.83
N ALA A 288 8.70 -16.03 -9.17
CA ALA A 288 10.12 -16.35 -9.10
C ALA A 288 10.72 -16.58 -10.50
N GLU A 289 10.03 -17.36 -11.34
CA GLU A 289 10.42 -17.63 -12.73
C GLU A 289 10.44 -16.35 -13.57
N THR A 290 9.48 -15.45 -13.36
CA THR A 290 9.45 -14.15 -14.01
C THR A 290 10.68 -13.32 -13.66
N VAL A 291 10.99 -13.20 -12.35
CA VAL A 291 12.15 -12.43 -11.87
C VAL A 291 13.46 -13.01 -12.41
N ALA A 292 13.63 -14.34 -12.34
CA ALA A 292 14.83 -15.02 -12.81
C ALA A 292 15.14 -14.77 -14.30
N ASN A 293 14.11 -14.50 -15.10
CA ASN A 293 14.19 -14.33 -16.55
C ASN A 293 14.00 -12.88 -17.05
N LEU A 294 13.97 -11.88 -16.18
CA LEU A 294 13.84 -10.47 -16.59
C LEU A 294 15.00 -10.05 -17.49
N ASP A 295 14.71 -9.26 -18.51
CA ASP A 295 15.73 -8.77 -19.45
C ASP A 295 16.78 -7.93 -18.73
N ILE A 296 16.38 -7.10 -17.76
CA ILE A 296 17.33 -6.34 -16.92
C ILE A 296 18.31 -7.23 -16.14
N ILE A 297 17.86 -8.42 -15.70
CA ILE A 297 18.74 -9.39 -15.02
C ILE A 297 19.75 -9.97 -16.01
N LYS A 298 19.27 -10.33 -17.21
CA LYS A 298 20.14 -10.86 -18.29
C LYS A 298 21.20 -9.86 -18.75
N GLU A 299 20.82 -8.60 -18.86
CA GLU A 299 21.67 -7.55 -19.43
C GLU A 299 22.63 -6.93 -18.42
N LYS A 300 22.17 -6.70 -17.17
CA LYS A 300 22.95 -5.94 -16.16
C LYS A 300 23.54 -6.80 -15.04
N TYR A 301 23.02 -8.01 -14.83
CA TYR A 301 23.37 -8.85 -13.68
C TYR A 301 23.88 -10.24 -14.08
N ASN A 302 24.66 -10.31 -15.17
CA ASN A 302 25.39 -11.50 -15.66
C ASN A 302 24.51 -12.68 -16.15
N GLY A 303 23.27 -12.46 -16.52
CA GLY A 303 22.39 -13.46 -17.12
C GLY A 303 21.29 -13.95 -16.20
N PRO A 304 20.44 -14.87 -16.70
CA PRO A 304 19.35 -15.42 -15.89
C PRO A 304 19.89 -16.26 -14.73
N VAL A 305 19.07 -16.35 -13.67
CA VAL A 305 19.35 -17.19 -12.51
C VAL A 305 18.39 -18.38 -12.48
N SER A 306 18.72 -19.43 -11.69
CA SER A 306 17.84 -20.58 -11.53
C SER A 306 16.81 -20.36 -10.42
N VAL A 307 15.65 -21.01 -10.54
CA VAL A 307 14.69 -21.12 -9.44
C VAL A 307 14.79 -22.53 -8.85
N VAL A 308 15.15 -22.60 -7.59
CA VAL A 308 15.40 -23.85 -6.85
C VAL A 308 14.37 -24.02 -5.76
N ILE A 309 13.71 -25.18 -5.68
CA ILE A 309 12.79 -25.52 -4.60
C ILE A 309 13.54 -26.39 -3.59
N ASP A 310 13.74 -25.89 -2.38
CA ASP A 310 14.37 -26.58 -1.25
C ASP A 310 13.41 -26.68 -0.06
N GLU A 311 12.55 -27.70 -0.08
CA GLU A 311 11.58 -27.95 0.99
C GLU A 311 12.22 -28.45 2.30
N SER A 312 13.54 -28.74 2.33
CA SER A 312 14.23 -29.27 3.52
C SER A 312 14.23 -28.29 4.70
N LYS A 313 14.08 -27.00 4.43
CA LYS A 313 14.00 -25.93 5.44
C LYS A 313 12.58 -25.51 5.81
N ASN A 314 11.57 -26.18 5.26
CA ASN A 314 10.17 -25.93 5.56
C ASN A 314 9.77 -26.72 6.82
N ASP A 315 9.63 -26.02 7.95
CA ASP A 315 9.22 -26.61 9.22
C ASP A 315 7.69 -26.75 9.37
N GLY A 316 6.93 -26.44 8.32
CA GLY A 316 5.46 -26.49 8.28
C GLY A 316 4.76 -25.43 9.15
N LYS A 317 5.50 -24.60 9.89
CA LYS A 317 4.96 -23.57 10.79
C LYS A 317 5.03 -22.16 10.20
N MET A 318 6.01 -21.93 9.35
CA MET A 318 6.34 -20.59 8.83
C MET A 318 5.49 -20.20 7.61
N TYR A 319 4.94 -21.18 6.91
CA TYR A 319 4.18 -20.94 5.67
C TYR A 319 2.71 -21.32 5.85
N PRO A 320 1.77 -20.40 5.62
CA PRO A 320 0.34 -20.71 5.65
C PRO A 320 -0.04 -21.69 4.52
N PRO A 321 -1.19 -22.36 4.63
CA PRO A 321 -1.75 -23.15 3.50
C PRO A 321 -1.86 -22.33 2.23
N GLU A 322 -1.80 -22.99 1.07
CA GLU A 322 -2.00 -22.32 -0.22
C GLU A 322 -3.37 -21.63 -0.25
N LEU A 323 -3.39 -20.43 -0.78
CA LEU A 323 -4.60 -19.63 -0.95
C LEU A 323 -4.65 -19.07 -2.38
N TYR A 324 -5.85 -18.76 -2.81
CA TYR A 324 -6.14 -18.15 -4.11
C TYR A 324 -6.84 -16.83 -3.88
N MET A 325 -6.19 -15.70 -4.22
CA MET A 325 -6.69 -14.36 -3.95
C MET A 325 -6.67 -13.55 -5.24
N ASP A 326 -7.71 -13.75 -6.08
CA ASP A 326 -7.94 -13.02 -7.33
C ASP A 326 -9.02 -11.95 -7.06
N LEU A 327 -8.62 -10.70 -6.89
CA LEU A 327 -9.52 -9.61 -6.54
C LEU A 327 -10.26 -9.06 -7.75
N ASP A 328 -11.58 -9.00 -7.69
CA ASP A 328 -12.41 -8.27 -8.66
C ASP A 328 -12.30 -6.76 -8.39
N THR A 329 -11.79 -6.01 -9.35
CA THR A 329 -11.58 -4.56 -9.26
C THR A 329 -12.62 -3.73 -9.99
N LYS A 330 -13.69 -4.34 -10.52
CA LYS A 330 -14.73 -3.65 -11.32
C LYS A 330 -15.33 -2.44 -10.64
N LYS A 331 -15.50 -2.48 -9.32
CA LYS A 331 -16.04 -1.35 -8.54
C LYS A 331 -15.12 -0.13 -8.60
N LEU A 332 -13.83 -0.32 -8.50
CA LEU A 332 -12.83 0.75 -8.65
C LEU A 332 -12.72 1.21 -10.11
N GLN A 333 -12.79 0.26 -11.06
CA GLN A 333 -12.78 0.56 -12.50
C GLN A 333 -13.97 1.46 -12.90
N GLN A 334 -15.13 1.32 -12.26
CA GLN A 334 -16.29 2.21 -12.49
C GLN A 334 -16.02 3.67 -12.11
N LEU A 335 -15.00 3.94 -11.28
CA LEU A 335 -14.51 5.29 -10.98
C LEU A 335 -13.48 5.79 -12.01
N GLY A 336 -13.19 5.01 -13.06
CA GLY A 336 -12.25 5.34 -14.13
C GLY A 336 -10.82 4.80 -13.92
N TRP A 337 -10.52 4.22 -12.76
CA TRP A 337 -9.19 3.71 -12.46
C TRP A 337 -8.93 2.34 -13.13
N ASN A 338 -7.71 2.16 -13.63
CA ASN A 338 -7.19 0.86 -14.06
C ASN A 338 -5.70 0.77 -13.69
N ALA A 339 -5.23 -0.45 -13.38
CA ALA A 339 -3.81 -0.71 -13.24
C ALA A 339 -3.09 -0.56 -14.58
N THR A 340 -1.83 -0.14 -14.55
CA THR A 340 -1.08 0.24 -15.76
C THR A 340 0.18 -0.58 -16.01
N ARG A 341 0.65 -1.37 -15.04
CA ARG A 341 1.94 -2.07 -15.11
C ARG A 341 1.78 -3.56 -14.91
N ASN A 342 2.19 -4.36 -15.89
CA ASN A 342 2.26 -5.82 -15.72
C ASN A 342 3.39 -6.24 -14.77
N LEU A 343 3.42 -7.51 -14.38
CA LEU A 343 4.35 -8.04 -13.38
C LEU A 343 5.84 -7.81 -13.75
N LYS A 344 6.21 -7.97 -15.03
CA LYS A 344 7.59 -7.76 -15.49
C LYS A 344 8.01 -6.30 -15.38
N GLU A 345 7.13 -5.38 -15.75
CA GLU A 345 7.37 -3.94 -15.63
C GLU A 345 7.49 -3.53 -14.17
N MET A 346 6.62 -4.05 -13.28
CA MET A 346 6.68 -3.80 -11.84
C MET A 346 8.06 -4.16 -11.27
N PHE A 347 8.57 -5.37 -11.57
CA PHE A 347 9.89 -5.82 -11.13
C PHE A 347 11.02 -5.02 -11.76
N THR A 348 10.98 -4.78 -13.06
CA THR A 348 12.01 -4.00 -13.75
C THR A 348 12.15 -2.61 -13.15
N ARG A 349 11.03 -1.92 -12.94
CA ARG A 349 11.01 -0.57 -12.34
C ARG A 349 11.46 -0.60 -10.88
N MET A 350 11.05 -1.60 -10.10
CA MET A 350 11.52 -1.81 -8.74
C MET A 350 13.05 -1.97 -8.69
N ILE A 351 13.60 -2.90 -9.48
CA ILE A 351 15.05 -3.17 -9.53
C ILE A 351 15.85 -1.93 -9.93
N LEU A 352 15.38 -1.16 -10.91
CA LEU A 352 16.03 0.08 -11.35
C LEU A 352 16.01 1.18 -10.29
N THR A 353 15.13 1.11 -9.29
CA THR A 353 15.00 2.08 -8.21
C THR A 353 15.55 1.61 -6.86
N MET A 354 15.91 0.34 -6.73
CA MET A 354 16.53 -0.24 -5.52
C MET A 354 18.02 0.07 -5.40
N VAL A 355 18.65 0.60 -6.40
CA VAL A 355 20.10 0.83 -6.51
C VAL A 355 20.57 2.03 -5.70
#